data_e7f93d9086e3eea01c4bc64af15820e1
#
_entry.id   e7f93d9086e3eea01c4bc64af15820e1
#
_cell.length_a   1.000
_cell.length_b   1.000
_cell.length_c   1.000
_cell.angle_alpha   90.00
_cell.angle_beta   90.00
_cell.angle_gamma   90.00
#
_symmetry.space_group_name_H-M   'P 1'
#
loop_
_entity.id
_entity.type
_entity.pdbx_description
1 polymer ?
#
loop_
_entity_poly.entity_id
_entity_poly.type
_entity_poly.pdbx_seq_one_letter_code
_entity_poly.pdbx_strand_id
1 'polypeptide(L)'
;LGAEIDCTGLDPASKQGDRRVHGALAAIRKGNATIPGRDIPDLIPALAVVAAGTPGTTRFTDIGRLRLKESDRIATTLALIEALGGSGVAGPDSLEIYGKDRLPGGVCDSCGDHRIAMSAAIASLRCTGPVTLRGAQAVEKSYPAFWQAFASLGGQIAWEEEA
;
A
#
# COMPACT_ATOMS: atom_id res chain seq x y z
N LEU A 1 11.80 -3.50 -0.58
CA LEU A 1 12.10 -3.46 0.85
C LEU A 1 13.35 -4.27 1.22
N GLY A 2 13.98 -4.98 0.28
CA GLY A 2 15.25 -5.67 0.45
C GLY A 2 15.17 -7.10 0.99
N ALA A 3 13.97 -7.66 1.21
CA ALA A 3 13.82 -9.06 1.57
C ALA A 3 14.01 -9.97 0.34
N GLU A 4 14.64 -11.13 0.54
CA GLU A 4 14.66 -12.23 -0.42
C GLU A 4 13.51 -13.18 -0.05
N ILE A 5 12.55 -13.32 -0.96
CA ILE A 5 11.36 -14.16 -0.74
C ILE A 5 11.12 -14.99 -1.99
N ASP A 6 11.12 -16.31 -1.81
CA ASP A 6 10.72 -17.25 -2.85
C ASP A 6 9.22 -17.51 -2.79
N CYS A 7 8.50 -17.09 -3.83
CA CYS A 7 7.08 -17.38 -3.98
C CYS A 7 6.92 -18.69 -4.77
N THR A 8 6.60 -19.78 -4.09
CA THR A 8 6.37 -21.08 -4.70
C THR A 8 4.93 -21.26 -5.16
N GLY A 9 4.70 -22.13 -6.14
CA GLY A 9 3.36 -22.47 -6.63
C GLY A 9 2.68 -21.40 -7.49
N LEU A 10 3.40 -20.36 -7.90
CA LEU A 10 2.87 -19.34 -8.82
C LEU A 10 2.89 -19.86 -10.26
N ASP A 11 1.77 -19.68 -10.97
CA ASP A 11 1.69 -19.96 -12.40
C ASP A 11 2.19 -18.76 -13.21
N PRO A 12 3.35 -18.87 -13.90
CA PRO A 12 3.88 -17.80 -14.73
C PRO A 12 2.98 -17.50 -15.96
N ALA A 13 2.09 -18.40 -16.34
CA ALA A 13 1.12 -18.24 -17.42
C ALA A 13 -0.24 -17.68 -16.93
N SER A 14 -0.37 -17.40 -15.63
CA SER A 14 -1.61 -16.87 -15.04
C SER A 14 -2.13 -15.66 -15.81
N LYS A 15 -3.43 -15.64 -16.08
CA LYS A 15 -4.14 -14.53 -16.72
C LYS A 15 -4.55 -13.44 -15.72
N GLN A 16 -4.27 -13.59 -14.42
CA GLN A 16 -4.59 -12.61 -13.41
C GLN A 16 -3.76 -11.33 -13.60
N GLY A 17 -4.44 -10.17 -13.52
CA GLY A 17 -3.79 -8.86 -13.64
C GLY A 17 -2.71 -8.65 -12.58
N ASP A 18 -2.94 -9.12 -11.36
CA ASP A 18 -2.04 -8.96 -10.21
C ASP A 18 -0.63 -9.54 -10.41
N ARG A 19 -0.45 -10.44 -11.39
CA ARG A 19 0.88 -10.89 -11.86
C ARG A 19 1.80 -9.71 -12.22
N ARG A 20 1.25 -8.58 -12.62
CA ARG A 20 1.99 -7.37 -13.00
C ARG A 20 2.70 -6.70 -11.81
N VAL A 21 2.46 -7.14 -10.58
CA VAL A 21 3.12 -6.62 -9.36
C VAL A 21 4.65 -6.59 -9.49
N HIS A 22 5.25 -7.64 -10.06
CA HIS A 22 6.71 -7.72 -10.25
C HIS A 22 7.24 -6.60 -11.13
N GLY A 23 6.58 -6.34 -12.28
CA GLY A 23 6.95 -5.24 -13.18
C GLY A 23 6.77 -3.87 -12.54
N ALA A 24 5.66 -3.67 -11.80
CA ALA A 24 5.39 -2.43 -11.09
C ALA A 24 6.45 -2.14 -10.01
N LEU A 25 6.78 -3.14 -9.19
CA LEU A 25 7.83 -3.01 -8.16
C LEU A 25 9.20 -2.73 -8.77
N ALA A 26 9.55 -3.39 -9.88
CA ALA A 26 10.80 -3.15 -10.59
C ALA A 26 10.86 -1.72 -11.16
N ALA A 27 9.74 -1.19 -11.65
CA ALA A 27 9.65 0.19 -12.14
C ALA A 27 9.82 1.20 -11.00
N ILE A 28 9.12 1.01 -9.88
CA ILE A 28 9.22 1.89 -8.70
C ILE A 28 10.68 1.94 -8.20
N ARG A 29 11.35 0.79 -8.11
CA ARG A 29 12.75 0.70 -7.65
C ARG A 29 13.75 1.47 -8.51
N LYS A 30 13.45 1.72 -9.77
CA LYS A 30 14.29 2.51 -10.68
C LYS A 30 14.17 4.02 -10.45
N GLY A 31 13.26 4.46 -9.58
CA GLY A 31 12.96 5.86 -9.33
C GLY A 31 11.69 6.29 -10.08
N ASN A 32 11.79 7.25 -10.99
CA ASN A 32 10.61 7.79 -11.68
C ASN A 32 9.87 6.75 -12.54
N ALA A 33 8.58 6.52 -12.23
CA ALA A 33 7.78 5.50 -12.89
C ALA A 33 6.36 6.00 -13.22
N THR A 34 5.80 5.50 -14.33
CA THR A 34 4.37 5.62 -14.62
C THR A 34 3.77 4.23 -14.74
N ILE A 35 2.74 3.96 -13.96
CA ILE A 35 2.13 2.64 -13.82
C ILE A 35 0.64 2.72 -14.15
N PRO A 36 0.19 2.15 -15.29
CA PRO A 36 -1.23 2.03 -15.58
C PRO A 36 -1.90 1.05 -14.60
N GLY A 37 -2.92 1.53 -13.87
CA GLY A 37 -3.58 0.75 -12.81
C GLY A 37 -4.85 0.02 -13.24
N ARG A 38 -5.28 0.17 -14.49
CA ARG A 38 -6.53 -0.40 -15.02
C ARG A 38 -6.69 -1.89 -14.67
N ASP A 39 -5.66 -2.70 -14.84
CA ASP A 39 -5.70 -4.15 -14.67
C ASP A 39 -5.22 -4.63 -13.29
N ILE A 40 -4.75 -3.70 -12.45
CA ILE A 40 -4.21 -3.98 -11.11
C ILE A 40 -4.77 -3.05 -10.02
N PRO A 41 -6.09 -2.73 -10.05
CA PRO A 41 -6.66 -1.70 -9.17
C PRO A 41 -6.45 -2.01 -7.70
N ASP A 42 -6.50 -3.27 -7.35
CA ASP A 42 -6.41 -3.71 -5.96
C ASP A 42 -4.97 -3.70 -5.41
N LEU A 43 -3.97 -3.59 -6.28
CA LEU A 43 -2.57 -3.44 -5.88
C LEU A 43 -2.17 -1.97 -5.66
N ILE A 44 -2.95 -1.00 -6.14
CA ILE A 44 -2.55 0.41 -6.13
C ILE A 44 -2.25 0.93 -4.72
N PRO A 45 -3.06 0.69 -3.67
CA PRO A 45 -2.72 1.17 -2.33
C PRO A 45 -1.37 0.62 -1.83
N ALA A 46 -1.12 -0.68 -1.99
CA ALA A 46 0.13 -1.31 -1.58
C ALA A 46 1.34 -0.80 -2.40
N LEU A 47 1.19 -0.63 -3.72
CA LEU A 47 2.24 -0.09 -4.57
C LEU A 47 2.53 1.38 -4.26
N ALA A 48 1.51 2.16 -3.91
CA ALA A 48 1.66 3.57 -3.56
C ALA A 48 2.46 3.76 -2.26
N VAL A 49 2.24 2.92 -1.24
CA VAL A 49 3.06 2.99 -0.01
C VAL A 49 4.49 2.52 -0.24
N VAL A 50 4.72 1.55 -1.15
CA VAL A 50 6.08 1.19 -1.58
C VAL A 50 6.75 2.36 -2.31
N ALA A 51 6.01 3.03 -3.19
CA ALA A 51 6.50 4.23 -3.89
C ALA A 51 6.83 5.36 -2.91
N ALA A 52 5.99 5.59 -1.89
CA ALA A 52 6.24 6.60 -0.86
C ALA A 52 7.54 6.35 -0.07
N GLY A 53 7.92 5.08 0.13
CA GLY A 53 9.16 4.67 0.79
C GLY A 53 10.33 4.39 -0.18
N THR A 54 10.27 4.88 -1.42
CA THR A 54 11.31 4.70 -2.45
C THR A 54 11.59 6.06 -3.11
N PRO A 55 12.82 6.60 -3.08
CA PRO A 55 13.13 7.88 -3.69
C PRO A 55 12.75 7.96 -5.16
N GLY A 56 12.12 9.07 -5.56
CA GLY A 56 11.67 9.35 -6.92
C GLY A 56 10.18 9.66 -7.00
N THR A 57 9.65 9.81 -8.20
CA THR A 57 8.24 10.10 -8.43
C THR A 57 7.57 8.92 -9.11
N THR A 58 6.50 8.42 -8.53
CA THR A 58 5.67 7.36 -9.14
C THR A 58 4.28 7.90 -9.43
N ARG A 59 3.85 7.78 -10.69
CA ARG A 59 2.51 8.17 -11.14
C ARG A 59 1.69 6.95 -11.52
N PHE A 60 0.57 6.75 -10.84
CA PHE A 60 -0.45 5.77 -11.20
C PHE A 60 -1.51 6.43 -12.07
N THR A 61 -1.86 5.82 -13.20
CA THR A 61 -2.85 6.30 -14.16
C THR A 61 -3.94 5.27 -14.41
N ASP A 62 -5.04 5.67 -15.05
CA ASP A 62 -6.17 4.79 -15.35
C ASP A 62 -6.78 4.12 -14.09
N ILE A 63 -6.88 4.88 -13.02
CA ILE A 63 -7.32 4.39 -11.70
C ILE A 63 -8.62 5.02 -11.18
N GLY A 64 -9.34 5.79 -12.01
CA GLY A 64 -10.55 6.51 -11.60
C GLY A 64 -11.63 5.63 -10.97
N ARG A 65 -11.73 4.35 -11.39
CA ARG A 65 -12.67 3.38 -10.77
C ARG A 65 -12.37 3.07 -9.31
N LEU A 66 -11.18 3.40 -8.80
CA LEU A 66 -10.83 3.22 -7.39
C LEU A 66 -11.64 4.12 -6.45
N ARG A 67 -12.23 5.19 -6.98
CA ARG A 67 -13.12 6.06 -6.23
C ARG A 67 -14.46 5.41 -5.87
N LEU A 68 -14.81 4.32 -6.56
CA LEU A 68 -16.07 3.57 -6.42
C LEU A 68 -15.87 2.22 -5.70
N LYS A 69 -14.80 2.09 -4.92
CA LYS A 69 -14.51 0.89 -4.13
C LYS A 69 -15.09 1.02 -2.70
N GLU A 70 -14.61 0.21 -1.74
CA GLU A 70 -15.04 0.26 -0.33
C GLU A 70 -14.84 1.65 0.30
N SER A 71 -13.82 2.35 -0.16
CA SER A 71 -13.56 3.76 0.10
C SER A 71 -13.22 4.45 -1.24
N ASP A 72 -13.12 5.77 -1.29
CA ASP A 72 -12.39 6.44 -2.37
C ASP A 72 -10.91 6.12 -2.21
N ARG A 73 -10.47 4.98 -2.79
CA ARG A 73 -9.10 4.48 -2.62
C ARG A 73 -8.01 5.41 -3.12
N ILE A 74 -8.32 6.35 -4.01
CA ILE A 74 -7.36 7.39 -4.41
C ILE A 74 -7.14 8.34 -3.24
N ALA A 75 -8.23 8.86 -2.68
CA ALA A 75 -8.18 9.81 -1.57
C ALA A 75 -7.63 9.16 -0.30
N THR A 76 -8.12 7.97 0.07
CA THR A 76 -7.69 7.28 1.30
C THR A 76 -6.24 6.79 1.23
N THR A 77 -5.75 6.38 0.05
CA THR A 77 -4.33 6.03 -0.13
C THR A 77 -3.44 7.26 0.03
N LEU A 78 -3.82 8.41 -0.54
CA LEU A 78 -3.06 9.65 -0.34
C LEU A 78 -3.07 10.07 1.12
N ALA A 79 -4.25 10.06 1.78
CA ALA A 79 -4.37 10.40 3.20
C ALA A 79 -3.52 9.50 4.10
N LEU A 80 -3.47 8.18 3.82
CA LEU A 80 -2.57 7.25 4.51
C LEU A 80 -1.11 7.69 4.37
N ILE A 81 -0.66 7.99 3.16
CA ILE A 81 0.73 8.38 2.88
C ILE A 81 1.07 9.69 3.57
N GLU A 82 0.18 10.69 3.52
CA GLU A 82 0.36 11.99 4.18
C GLU A 82 0.39 11.86 5.72
N ALA A 83 -0.49 11.03 6.29
CA ALA A 83 -0.52 10.75 7.73
C ALA A 83 0.79 10.12 8.23
N LEU A 84 1.51 9.41 7.37
CA LEU A 84 2.82 8.82 7.67
C LEU A 84 3.99 9.75 7.31
N GLY A 85 3.70 11.01 6.91
CA GLY A 85 4.69 12.03 6.57
C GLY A 85 5.23 11.93 5.15
N GLY A 86 4.55 11.22 4.26
CA GLY A 86 4.80 11.22 2.82
C GLY A 86 4.08 12.39 2.13
N SER A 87 4.11 12.42 0.80
CA SER A 87 3.42 13.43 0.01
C SER A 87 3.05 12.92 -1.39
N GLY A 88 2.03 13.53 -1.99
CA GLY A 88 1.57 13.19 -3.33
C GLY A 88 0.48 14.14 -3.81
N VAL A 89 -0.07 13.84 -4.98
CA VAL A 89 -1.18 14.58 -5.58
C VAL A 89 -2.19 13.60 -6.16
N ALA A 90 -3.46 13.73 -5.75
CA ALA A 90 -4.56 12.97 -6.32
C ALA A 90 -5.22 13.74 -7.46
N GLY A 91 -5.32 13.10 -8.64
CA GLY A 91 -6.12 13.57 -9.77
C GLY A 91 -7.44 12.81 -9.88
N PRO A 92 -8.30 13.16 -10.84
CA PRO A 92 -9.57 12.44 -11.07
C PRO A 92 -9.38 10.95 -11.37
N ASP A 93 -8.35 10.62 -12.13
CA ASP A 93 -8.01 9.27 -12.62
C ASP A 93 -6.53 8.93 -12.41
N SER A 94 -5.88 9.58 -11.45
CA SER A 94 -4.46 9.40 -11.20
C SER A 94 -4.10 9.67 -9.75
N LEU A 95 -2.95 9.11 -9.35
CA LEU A 95 -2.31 9.38 -8.07
C LEU A 95 -0.80 9.49 -8.32
N GLU A 96 -0.21 10.60 -7.94
CA GLU A 96 1.24 10.82 -8.03
C GLU A 96 1.84 10.87 -6.63
N ILE A 97 2.89 10.08 -6.40
CA ILE A 97 3.56 9.94 -5.11
C ILE A 97 5.00 10.42 -5.23
N TYR A 98 5.39 11.30 -4.32
CA TYR A 98 6.76 11.81 -4.18
C TYR A 98 7.47 10.99 -3.10
N GLY A 99 8.21 9.99 -3.54
CA GLY A 99 8.86 9.04 -2.66
C GLY A 99 10.14 9.56 -2.01
N LYS A 100 10.39 9.08 -0.81
CA LYS A 100 11.62 9.32 -0.05
C LYS A 100 12.12 8.01 0.57
N ASP A 101 13.34 7.98 1.06
CA ASP A 101 13.94 6.73 1.57
C ASP A 101 13.17 6.15 2.76
N ARG A 102 12.72 7.01 3.68
CA ARG A 102 11.96 6.61 4.87
C ARG A 102 10.83 7.59 5.17
N LEU A 103 9.78 7.07 5.80
CA LEU A 103 8.68 7.86 6.32
C LEU A 103 8.81 8.02 7.84
N PRO A 104 8.39 9.14 8.43
CA PRO A 104 8.39 9.31 9.89
C PRO A 104 7.58 8.27 10.65
N GLY A 105 6.44 7.85 10.12
CA GLY A 105 5.39 7.14 10.84
C GLY A 105 4.32 8.11 11.32
N GLY A 106 3.30 7.63 12.01
CA GLY A 106 2.21 8.46 12.49
C GLY A 106 0.90 7.71 12.70
N VAL A 107 -0.20 8.45 12.81
CA VAL A 107 -1.54 7.90 13.05
C VAL A 107 -2.35 7.97 11.75
N CYS A 108 -2.84 6.84 11.30
CA CYS A 108 -3.65 6.71 10.08
C CYS A 108 -4.94 5.94 10.34
N ASP A 109 -5.86 6.01 9.39
CA ASP A 109 -7.16 5.35 9.45
C ASP A 109 -7.36 4.46 8.23
N SER A 110 -7.91 3.26 8.43
CA SER A 110 -8.25 2.33 7.35
C SER A 110 -9.45 2.80 6.53
N CYS A 111 -10.25 3.71 7.05
CA CYS A 111 -11.54 4.13 6.47
C CYS A 111 -12.47 2.94 6.16
N GLY A 112 -12.40 1.87 6.97
CA GLY A 112 -13.16 0.63 6.76
C GLY A 112 -12.74 -0.19 5.55
N ASP A 113 -11.61 0.15 4.91
CA ASP A 113 -11.11 -0.53 3.71
C ASP A 113 -9.91 -1.43 4.09
N HIS A 114 -10.09 -2.74 3.90
CA HIS A 114 -9.07 -3.74 4.20
C HIS A 114 -7.76 -3.53 3.43
N ARG A 115 -7.82 -2.98 2.20
CA ARG A 115 -6.63 -2.70 1.40
C ARG A 115 -5.82 -1.55 1.97
N ILE A 116 -6.49 -0.54 2.53
CA ILE A 116 -5.83 0.57 3.22
C ILE A 116 -5.19 0.06 4.52
N ALA A 117 -5.93 -0.75 5.31
CA ALA A 117 -5.38 -1.35 6.53
C ALA A 117 -4.12 -2.18 6.27
N MET A 118 -4.16 -3.09 5.28
CA MET A 118 -2.98 -3.89 4.90
C MET A 118 -1.84 -3.03 4.35
N SER A 119 -2.16 -1.96 3.61
CA SER A 119 -1.14 -1.02 3.09
C SER A 119 -0.45 -0.24 4.21
N ALA A 120 -1.16 0.12 5.28
CA ALA A 120 -0.56 0.74 6.47
C ALA A 120 0.46 -0.18 7.14
N ALA A 121 0.16 -1.47 7.25
CA ALA A 121 1.11 -2.47 7.76
C ALA A 121 2.37 -2.59 6.87
N ILE A 122 2.20 -2.57 5.54
CA ILE A 122 3.33 -2.57 4.61
C ILE A 122 4.15 -1.28 4.75
N ALA A 123 3.49 -0.13 4.89
CA ALA A 123 4.15 1.17 5.05
C ALA A 123 5.00 1.22 6.31
N SER A 124 4.56 0.59 7.43
CA SER A 124 5.29 0.57 8.70
C SER A 124 6.71 0.00 8.56
N LEU A 125 6.94 -0.92 7.61
CA LEU A 125 8.24 -1.49 7.34
C LEU A 125 9.27 -0.47 6.78
N ARG A 126 8.80 0.70 6.34
CA ARG A 126 9.62 1.80 5.83
C ARG A 126 9.54 3.04 6.71
N CYS A 127 8.85 2.96 7.84
CA CYS A 127 8.79 4.05 8.80
C CYS A 127 9.96 4.00 9.80
N THR A 128 10.38 5.16 10.29
CA THR A 128 11.39 5.30 11.35
C THR A 128 10.77 5.31 12.74
N GLY A 129 9.50 5.64 12.84
CA GLY A 129 8.70 5.62 14.06
C GLY A 129 7.50 4.68 13.95
N PRO A 130 6.71 4.55 15.01
CA PRO A 130 5.54 3.69 15.04
C PRO A 130 4.45 4.18 14.08
N VAL A 131 3.63 3.23 13.63
CA VAL A 131 2.41 3.48 12.86
C VAL A 131 1.23 3.03 13.70
N THR A 132 0.36 3.97 14.09
CA THR A 132 -0.91 3.67 14.75
C THR A 132 -2.01 3.63 13.70
N LEU A 133 -2.68 2.49 13.58
CA LEU A 133 -3.76 2.28 12.61
C LEU A 133 -5.10 2.19 13.32
N ARG A 134 -6.01 3.11 13.02
CA ARG A 134 -7.42 3.02 13.40
C ARG A 134 -8.17 2.14 12.42
N GLY A 135 -9.14 1.36 12.93
CA GLY A 135 -9.95 0.47 12.09
C GLY A 135 -9.16 -0.74 11.57
N ALA A 136 -8.19 -1.27 12.33
CA ALA A 136 -7.36 -2.40 11.96
C ALA A 136 -8.16 -3.68 11.66
N GLN A 137 -9.37 -3.84 12.24
CA GLN A 137 -10.30 -4.94 12.01
C GLN A 137 -10.86 -4.98 10.57
N ALA A 138 -10.71 -3.92 9.77
CA ALA A 138 -11.15 -3.90 8.38
C ALA A 138 -10.57 -5.06 7.54
N VAL A 139 -9.42 -5.63 7.93
CA VAL A 139 -8.81 -6.79 7.26
C VAL A 139 -9.68 -8.04 7.31
N GLU A 140 -10.56 -8.18 8.30
CA GLU A 140 -11.43 -9.35 8.49
C GLU A 140 -12.34 -9.60 7.27
N LYS A 141 -12.65 -8.56 6.52
CA LYS A 141 -13.47 -8.63 5.32
C LYS A 141 -12.89 -9.52 4.22
N SER A 142 -11.57 -9.62 4.11
CA SER A 142 -10.90 -10.34 3.02
C SER A 142 -9.77 -11.25 3.47
N TYR A 143 -9.13 -10.93 4.59
CA TYR A 143 -8.02 -11.71 5.13
C TYR A 143 -8.03 -11.69 6.67
N PRO A 144 -8.94 -12.46 7.32
CA PRO A 144 -9.09 -12.45 8.79
C PRO A 144 -7.80 -12.77 9.54
N ALA A 145 -6.94 -13.62 8.98
CA ALA A 145 -5.65 -14.01 9.57
C ALA A 145 -4.49 -13.05 9.25
N PHE A 146 -4.76 -11.86 8.66
CA PHE A 146 -3.70 -10.95 8.21
C PHE A 146 -2.72 -10.56 9.31
N TRP A 147 -3.21 -10.17 10.48
CA TRP A 147 -2.35 -9.72 11.57
C TRP A 147 -1.49 -10.84 12.14
N GLN A 148 -2.05 -12.06 12.23
CA GLN A 148 -1.30 -13.25 12.62
C GLN A 148 -0.20 -13.57 11.59
N ALA A 149 -0.52 -13.48 10.30
CA ALA A 149 0.46 -13.68 9.23
C ALA A 149 1.55 -12.60 9.26
N PHE A 150 1.18 -11.32 9.45
CA PHE A 150 2.13 -10.22 9.57
C PHE A 150 3.10 -10.42 10.75
N ALA A 151 2.57 -10.81 11.91
CA ALA A 151 3.38 -11.11 13.10
C ALA A 151 4.30 -12.33 12.89
N SER A 152 3.82 -13.39 12.22
CA SER A 152 4.62 -14.59 11.93
C SER A 152 5.82 -14.30 11.00
N LEU A 153 5.74 -13.24 10.21
CA LEU A 153 6.83 -12.76 9.35
C LEU A 153 7.76 -11.77 10.08
N GLY A 154 7.57 -11.57 11.39
CA GLY A 154 8.42 -10.69 12.21
C GLY A 154 7.86 -9.28 12.39
N GLY A 155 6.65 -9.00 11.94
CA GLY A 155 5.96 -7.73 12.22
C GLY A 155 5.65 -7.61 13.72
N GLN A 156 5.93 -6.44 14.30
CA GLN A 156 5.61 -6.15 15.70
C GLN A 156 4.25 -5.45 15.76
N ILE A 157 3.34 -5.95 16.59
CA ILE A 157 1.98 -5.44 16.75
C ILE A 157 1.71 -5.23 18.23
N ALA A 158 1.18 -4.07 18.59
CA ALA A 158 0.54 -3.80 19.85
C ALA A 158 -0.93 -3.45 19.61
N TRP A 159 -1.82 -3.99 20.40
CA TRP A 159 -3.24 -3.67 20.36
C TRP A 159 -3.56 -2.65 21.44
N GLU A 160 -4.23 -1.59 21.03
CA GLU A 160 -4.77 -0.57 21.93
C GLU A 160 -6.31 -0.67 21.88
N GLU A 161 -6.96 -0.69 23.03
CA GLU A 161 -8.43 -0.57 23.09
C GLU A 161 -8.80 0.88 22.83
N GLU A 162 -9.77 1.12 21.94
CA GLU A 162 -10.35 2.44 21.78
C GLU A 162 -11.07 2.83 23.08
N ALA A 163 -10.63 3.94 23.67
CA ALA A 163 -11.19 4.48 24.90
C ALA A 163 -12.57 5.13 24.67
#